data_dcca4ae50efc92779ff8f70b62c825aa
#
_entry.id   dcca4ae50efc92779ff8f70b62c825aa
#
_cell.length_a   1.000
_cell.length_b   1.000
_cell.length_c   1.000
_cell.angle_alpha   90.00
_cell.angle_beta   90.00
_cell.angle_gamma   90.00
#
_symmetry.space_group_name_H-M   'P 1'
#
loop_
_entity.id
_entity.type
_entity.pdbx_description
1 polymer ?
#
loop_
_entity_poly.entity_id
_entity_poly.type
_entity_poly.pdbx_seq_one_letter_code
_entity_poly.pdbx_strand_id
1 'polypeptide(L)'
;MNPNHDANSNAAAQDSACDLLTVHVVRAVGVRKTYHLGGETVHALRGVHLSVNRGEYVSIMGPSGSGKSTLFNMIGGLDKPDEGRVFIDEVDIAALDAFELAWLRCHKIGYIFQTFNLIPVASALDNVTMPMVLAGMSQADAQDKAVGLLKKVGLGDRLLHKPVELSGGQQQRVAVARALANDPAIILADEPTGNLDLKTGEEVIRILEKLKDEYHVTVLTATHDHKMLAASDRVVYLSDGQITSIKNRSELDIKIGHIGEEH
;
A
#
# COMPACT_ATOMS: atom_id res chain seq x y z
N MET A 1 -18.22 39.38 -34.81
CA MET A 1 -17.29 39.46 -33.68
C MET A 1 -17.90 38.67 -32.54
N ASN A 2 -17.35 37.53 -32.22
CA ASN A 2 -17.93 36.56 -31.27
C ASN A 2 -17.00 36.51 -30.04
N PRO A 3 -17.43 36.85 -28.84
CA PRO A 3 -16.61 36.85 -27.64
C PRO A 3 -16.87 35.58 -26.81
N ASN A 4 -16.28 34.46 -27.19
CA ASN A 4 -16.35 33.23 -26.40
C ASN A 4 -15.14 32.32 -26.68
N HIS A 5 -13.90 32.82 -26.46
CA HIS A 5 -12.71 31.96 -26.63
C HIS A 5 -11.70 32.05 -25.46
N ASP A 6 -11.96 32.82 -24.38
CA ASP A 6 -10.97 33.03 -23.32
C ASP A 6 -11.32 32.43 -21.94
N ALA A 7 -12.36 31.59 -21.83
CA ALA A 7 -12.75 31.03 -20.54
C ALA A 7 -12.10 29.66 -20.21
N ASN A 8 -11.45 28.99 -21.19
CA ASN A 8 -10.97 27.63 -21.01
C ASN A 8 -9.45 27.51 -20.75
N SER A 9 -8.69 28.59 -20.85
CA SER A 9 -7.25 28.62 -20.59
C SER A 9 -6.90 28.86 -19.11
N ASN A 10 -7.81 29.42 -18.32
CA ASN A 10 -7.55 29.74 -16.90
C ASN A 10 -7.80 28.56 -15.95
N ALA A 11 -8.60 27.56 -16.32
CA ALA A 11 -8.84 26.38 -15.48
C ALA A 11 -7.63 25.42 -15.49
N ALA A 12 -6.97 25.24 -16.63
CA ALA A 12 -5.79 24.39 -16.75
C ALA A 12 -4.53 24.98 -16.08
N ALA A 13 -4.46 26.32 -15.94
CA ALA A 13 -3.34 27.01 -15.30
C ALA A 13 -3.47 27.06 -13.76
N GLN A 14 -4.68 26.93 -13.22
CA GLN A 14 -4.90 26.89 -11.77
C GLN A 14 -4.65 25.53 -11.17
N ASP A 15 -4.87 24.42 -11.89
CA ASP A 15 -4.51 23.07 -11.45
C ASP A 15 -2.98 22.89 -11.36
N SER A 16 -2.20 23.52 -12.25
CA SER A 16 -0.73 23.39 -12.22
C SER A 16 -0.04 24.17 -11.09
N ALA A 17 -0.68 25.17 -10.50
CA ALA A 17 -0.09 25.97 -9.42
C ALA A 17 -0.33 25.39 -8.02
N CYS A 18 -1.37 24.57 -7.84
CA CYS A 18 -1.65 23.87 -6.58
C CYS A 18 -0.77 22.60 -6.41
N ASP A 19 -0.30 22.02 -7.51
CA ASP A 19 0.53 20.81 -7.54
C ASP A 19 1.97 21.05 -7.04
N LEU A 20 2.43 22.30 -6.96
CA LEU A 20 3.80 22.65 -6.55
C LEU A 20 4.07 22.56 -5.03
N LEU A 21 3.03 22.33 -4.22
CA LEU A 21 3.15 22.22 -2.75
C LEU A 21 2.80 20.83 -2.21
N THR A 22 2.30 19.92 -3.03
CA THR A 22 1.92 18.57 -2.61
C THR A 22 3.08 17.61 -2.82
N VAL A 23 3.71 17.14 -1.74
CA VAL A 23 4.80 16.16 -1.81
C VAL A 23 4.20 14.78 -2.04
N HIS A 24 4.25 14.30 -3.29
CA HIS A 24 3.82 12.96 -3.63
C HIS A 24 4.88 11.93 -3.19
N VAL A 25 4.47 10.92 -2.43
CA VAL A 25 5.35 9.81 -2.07
C VAL A 25 5.38 8.75 -3.18
N VAL A 26 4.29 8.63 -3.95
CA VAL A 26 4.20 7.77 -5.14
C VAL A 26 3.69 8.59 -6.31
N ARG A 27 4.32 8.39 -7.47
CA ARG A 27 3.82 8.93 -8.74
C ARG A 27 4.03 7.90 -9.84
N ALA A 28 2.94 7.35 -10.35
CA ALA A 28 2.92 6.49 -11.54
C ALA A 28 2.45 7.32 -12.74
N VAL A 29 3.19 7.30 -13.83
CA VAL A 29 2.94 8.13 -15.02
C VAL A 29 2.90 7.26 -16.26
N GLY A 30 1.71 7.06 -16.83
CA GLY A 30 1.50 6.33 -18.07
C GLY A 30 1.92 4.86 -18.00
N VAL A 31 1.82 4.22 -16.83
CA VAL A 31 2.34 2.88 -16.58
C VAL A 31 1.59 1.82 -17.39
N ARG A 32 2.33 1.08 -18.23
CA ARG A 32 1.84 -0.06 -19.00
C ARG A 32 2.58 -1.33 -18.61
N LYS A 33 1.87 -2.45 -18.57
CA LYS A 33 2.44 -3.76 -18.35
C LYS A 33 1.69 -4.82 -19.12
N THR A 34 2.45 -5.64 -19.84
CA THR A 34 1.94 -6.75 -20.65
C THR A 34 2.66 -8.03 -20.25
N TYR A 35 1.91 -9.10 -20.03
CA TYR A 35 2.45 -10.43 -19.80
C TYR A 35 2.14 -11.35 -20.99
N HIS A 36 3.07 -12.24 -21.31
CA HIS A 36 2.90 -13.28 -22.31
C HIS A 36 2.84 -14.63 -21.59
N LEU A 37 1.65 -15.18 -21.49
CA LEU A 37 1.38 -16.42 -20.77
C LEU A 37 0.79 -17.47 -21.69
N GLY A 38 1.52 -18.57 -21.94
CA GLY A 38 1.00 -19.71 -22.69
C GLY A 38 0.50 -19.41 -24.10
N GLY A 39 1.07 -18.38 -24.76
CA GLY A 39 0.66 -17.94 -26.12
C GLY A 39 -0.40 -16.83 -26.12
N GLU A 40 -0.95 -16.47 -24.97
CA GLU A 40 -1.87 -15.34 -24.82
C GLU A 40 -1.13 -14.08 -24.35
N THR A 41 -1.58 -12.93 -24.83
CA THR A 41 -1.07 -11.62 -24.42
C THR A 41 -2.07 -10.94 -23.49
N VAL A 42 -1.66 -10.70 -22.25
CA VAL A 42 -2.47 -10.07 -21.21
C VAL A 42 -1.95 -8.66 -20.94
N HIS A 43 -2.73 -7.64 -21.32
CA HIS A 43 -2.42 -6.24 -21.01
C HIS A 43 -2.91 -5.91 -19.59
N ALA A 44 -2.05 -6.16 -18.59
CA ALA A 44 -2.40 -6.01 -17.19
C ALA A 44 -2.55 -4.55 -16.75
N LEU A 45 -1.76 -3.63 -17.32
CA LEU A 45 -1.90 -2.17 -17.14
C LEU A 45 -1.86 -1.46 -18.49
N ARG A 46 -2.73 -0.46 -18.67
CA ARG A 46 -2.98 0.20 -19.97
C ARG A 46 -2.83 1.72 -19.89
N GLY A 47 -1.74 2.20 -19.28
CA GLY A 47 -1.45 3.64 -19.18
C GLY A 47 -2.00 4.25 -17.89
N VAL A 48 -1.67 3.63 -16.75
CA VAL A 48 -2.13 4.09 -15.43
C VAL A 48 -1.39 5.36 -15.01
N HIS A 49 -2.15 6.36 -14.54
CA HIS A 49 -1.67 7.56 -13.88
C HIS A 49 -2.21 7.59 -12.45
N LEU A 50 -1.33 7.64 -11.46
CA LEU A 50 -1.68 7.68 -10.05
C LEU A 50 -0.66 8.49 -9.27
N SER A 51 -1.13 9.42 -8.43
CA SER A 51 -0.32 10.12 -7.43
C SER A 51 -0.87 9.82 -6.04
N VAL A 52 0.02 9.58 -5.07
CA VAL A 52 -0.32 9.37 -3.66
C VAL A 52 0.46 10.38 -2.83
N ASN A 53 -0.25 11.14 -2.01
CA ASN A 53 0.36 12.16 -1.16
C ASN A 53 0.96 11.53 0.11
N ARG A 54 1.95 12.20 0.69
CA ARG A 54 2.52 11.76 1.96
C ARG A 54 1.47 11.83 3.08
N GLY A 55 1.39 10.77 3.89
CA GLY A 55 0.41 10.65 4.96
C GLY A 55 -1.02 10.35 4.51
N GLU A 56 -1.23 10.05 3.22
CA GLU A 56 -2.54 9.68 2.67
C GLU A 56 -2.80 8.18 2.81
N TYR A 57 -4.05 7.81 3.07
CA TYR A 57 -4.52 6.42 2.97
C TYR A 57 -5.36 6.27 1.69
N VAL A 58 -4.82 5.58 0.70
CA VAL A 58 -5.49 5.33 -0.59
C VAL A 58 -5.85 3.86 -0.73
N SER A 59 -7.11 3.57 -1.08
CA SER A 59 -7.52 2.21 -1.47
C SER A 59 -7.69 2.11 -2.98
N ILE A 60 -7.09 1.08 -3.57
CA ILE A 60 -7.31 0.68 -4.97
C ILE A 60 -8.34 -0.45 -4.99
N MET A 61 -9.50 -0.16 -5.54
CA MET A 61 -10.59 -1.12 -5.71
C MET A 61 -10.73 -1.58 -7.16
N GLY A 62 -11.18 -2.82 -7.31
CA GLY A 62 -11.51 -3.38 -8.62
C GLY A 62 -11.73 -4.88 -8.55
N PRO A 63 -12.38 -5.47 -9.56
CA PRO A 63 -12.62 -6.90 -9.63
C PRO A 63 -11.30 -7.69 -9.69
N SER A 64 -11.37 -9.01 -9.49
CA SER A 64 -10.23 -9.89 -9.73
C SER A 64 -9.76 -9.74 -11.19
N GLY A 65 -8.44 -9.71 -11.41
CA GLY A 65 -7.86 -9.51 -12.75
C GLY A 65 -7.84 -8.06 -13.25
N SER A 66 -8.31 -7.07 -12.49
CA SER A 66 -8.31 -5.65 -12.92
C SER A 66 -6.92 -5.02 -13.02
N GLY A 67 -5.85 -5.68 -12.52
CA GLY A 67 -4.48 -5.17 -12.54
C GLY A 67 -3.97 -4.62 -11.20
N LYS A 68 -4.72 -4.75 -10.09
CA LYS A 68 -4.32 -4.23 -8.76
C LYS A 68 -2.95 -4.72 -8.32
N SER A 69 -2.75 -6.04 -8.22
CA SER A 69 -1.48 -6.63 -7.80
C SER A 69 -0.34 -6.32 -8.77
N THR A 70 -0.64 -6.19 -10.08
CA THR A 70 0.36 -5.73 -11.05
C THR A 70 0.79 -4.29 -10.76
N LEU A 71 -0.16 -3.38 -10.50
CA LEU A 71 0.16 -2.00 -10.15
C LEU A 71 0.96 -1.91 -8.84
N PHE A 72 0.61 -2.74 -7.83
CA PHE A 72 1.37 -2.87 -6.59
C PHE A 72 2.80 -3.36 -6.83
N ASN A 73 2.99 -4.34 -7.72
CA ASN A 73 4.32 -4.83 -8.07
C ASN A 73 5.17 -3.76 -8.78
N MET A 74 4.53 -2.91 -9.62
CA MET A 74 5.22 -1.77 -10.24
C MET A 74 5.63 -0.73 -9.17
N ILE A 75 4.69 -0.30 -8.31
CA ILE A 75 4.96 0.69 -7.25
C ILE A 75 5.97 0.15 -6.25
N GLY A 76 5.87 -1.13 -5.90
CA GLY A 76 6.78 -1.79 -4.96
C GLY A 76 8.15 -2.14 -5.52
N GLY A 77 8.40 -1.90 -6.81
CA GLY A 77 9.66 -2.25 -7.45
C GLY A 77 9.93 -3.76 -7.46
N LEU A 78 8.88 -4.59 -7.45
CA LEU A 78 8.98 -6.05 -7.58
C LEU A 78 9.02 -6.48 -9.06
N ASP A 79 8.47 -5.64 -9.95
CA ASP A 79 8.56 -5.79 -11.40
C ASP A 79 8.71 -4.39 -12.02
N LYS A 80 9.11 -4.32 -13.29
CA LYS A 80 9.31 -3.06 -14.02
C LYS A 80 8.19 -2.87 -15.04
N PRO A 81 7.70 -1.63 -15.25
CA PRO A 81 6.77 -1.34 -16.32
C PRO A 81 7.43 -1.52 -17.69
N ASP A 82 6.64 -1.90 -18.70
CA ASP A 82 7.10 -1.95 -20.08
C ASP A 82 7.17 -0.54 -20.70
N GLU A 83 6.23 0.33 -20.29
CA GLU A 83 6.20 1.74 -20.65
C GLU A 83 5.75 2.58 -19.45
N GLY A 84 6.07 3.87 -19.48
CA GLY A 84 5.79 4.81 -18.39
C GLY A 84 6.84 4.76 -17.29
N ARG A 85 6.57 5.45 -16.18
CA ARG A 85 7.51 5.59 -15.06
C ARG A 85 6.79 5.51 -13.72
N VAL A 86 7.51 5.02 -12.73
CA VAL A 86 7.06 5.03 -11.32
C VAL A 86 8.14 5.72 -10.48
N PHE A 87 7.71 6.66 -9.65
CA PHE A 87 8.58 7.39 -8.74
C PHE A 87 8.16 7.09 -7.30
N ILE A 88 9.14 6.85 -6.44
CA ILE A 88 8.99 6.75 -4.98
C ILE A 88 9.89 7.81 -4.36
N ASP A 89 9.31 8.73 -3.57
CA ASP A 89 10.05 9.87 -3.01
C ASP A 89 10.86 10.60 -4.10
N GLU A 90 10.24 10.89 -5.26
CA GLU A 90 10.83 11.52 -6.46
C GLU A 90 11.95 10.69 -7.15
N VAL A 91 12.28 9.50 -6.66
CA VAL A 91 13.26 8.59 -7.30
C VAL A 91 12.56 7.75 -8.35
N ASP A 92 13.00 7.85 -9.62
CA ASP A 92 12.53 6.98 -10.71
C ASP A 92 13.06 5.56 -10.50
N ILE A 93 12.18 4.63 -10.14
CA ILE A 93 12.57 3.25 -9.84
C ILE A 93 13.02 2.47 -11.08
N ALA A 94 12.65 2.91 -12.29
CA ALA A 94 13.09 2.28 -13.53
C ALA A 94 14.57 2.57 -13.85
N ALA A 95 15.10 3.70 -13.34
CA ALA A 95 16.49 4.10 -13.51
C ALA A 95 17.45 3.36 -12.56
N LEU A 96 16.93 2.73 -11.50
CA LEU A 96 17.72 2.07 -10.48
C LEU A 96 18.26 0.72 -10.97
N ASP A 97 19.50 0.40 -10.55
CA ASP A 97 20.02 -0.95 -10.66
C ASP A 97 19.40 -1.90 -9.62
N ALA A 98 19.77 -3.19 -9.66
CA ALA A 98 19.18 -4.19 -8.76
C ALA A 98 19.51 -3.94 -7.29
N PHE A 99 20.70 -3.41 -6.97
CA PHE A 99 21.14 -3.12 -5.63
C PHE A 99 20.44 -1.87 -5.08
N GLU A 100 20.40 -0.79 -5.84
CA GLU A 100 19.72 0.46 -5.52
C GLU A 100 18.22 0.22 -5.30
N LEU A 101 17.59 -0.60 -6.15
CA LEU A 101 16.19 -0.97 -6.03
C LEU A 101 15.93 -1.82 -4.77
N ALA A 102 16.84 -2.75 -4.43
CA ALA A 102 16.76 -3.52 -3.19
C ALA A 102 16.90 -2.61 -1.96
N TRP A 103 17.82 -1.66 -2.02
CA TRP A 103 18.00 -0.65 -0.97
C TRP A 103 16.75 0.21 -0.79
N LEU A 104 16.18 0.71 -1.88
CA LEU A 104 14.94 1.50 -1.85
C LEU A 104 13.79 0.71 -1.23
N ARG A 105 13.58 -0.54 -1.66
CA ARG A 105 12.56 -1.42 -1.06
C ARG A 105 12.76 -1.58 0.44
N CYS A 106 14.01 -1.83 0.85
CA CYS A 106 14.33 -2.05 2.26
C CYS A 106 14.03 -0.82 3.14
N HIS A 107 14.28 0.40 2.62
CA HIS A 107 14.23 1.63 3.43
C HIS A 107 12.98 2.48 3.20
N LYS A 108 12.30 2.33 2.06
CA LYS A 108 11.18 3.20 1.69
C LYS A 108 9.83 2.51 1.62
N ILE A 109 9.80 1.17 1.50
CA ILE A 109 8.57 0.44 1.25
C ILE A 109 8.37 -0.65 2.31
N GLY A 110 7.25 -0.57 3.03
CA GLY A 110 6.76 -1.66 3.87
C GLY A 110 5.75 -2.49 3.10
N TYR A 111 5.91 -3.82 3.07
CA TYR A 111 4.98 -4.72 2.40
C TYR A 111 4.14 -5.53 3.38
N ILE A 112 2.82 -5.55 3.15
CA ILE A 112 1.85 -6.41 3.82
C ILE A 112 1.16 -7.24 2.74
N PHE A 113 1.33 -8.56 2.79
CA PHE A 113 0.78 -9.51 1.82
C PHE A 113 -0.48 -10.18 2.36
N GLN A 114 -1.36 -10.62 1.49
CA GLN A 114 -2.55 -11.40 1.81
C GLN A 114 -2.21 -12.70 2.57
N THR A 115 -1.12 -13.37 2.22
CA THR A 115 -0.65 -14.63 2.81
C THR A 115 0.40 -14.44 3.90
N PHE A 116 0.46 -13.23 4.50
CA PHE A 116 1.38 -12.81 5.57
C PHE A 116 2.86 -12.90 5.20
N ASN A 117 3.30 -13.89 4.46
CA ASN A 117 4.69 -14.16 4.03
C ASN A 117 5.70 -14.05 5.18
N LEU A 118 5.35 -14.62 6.33
CA LEU A 118 6.26 -14.75 7.46
C LEU A 118 7.23 -15.91 7.23
N ILE A 119 8.42 -15.80 7.77
CA ILE A 119 9.42 -16.87 7.76
C ILE A 119 8.99 -17.92 8.79
N PRO A 120 8.61 -19.15 8.37
CA PRO A 120 7.93 -20.09 9.25
C PRO A 120 8.77 -20.59 10.42
N VAL A 121 10.10 -20.63 10.26
CA VAL A 121 11.05 -21.13 11.28
C VAL A 121 11.48 -20.01 12.26
N ALA A 122 11.26 -18.76 11.92
CA ALA A 122 11.60 -17.59 12.71
C ALA A 122 10.45 -17.20 13.66
N SER A 123 10.78 -16.67 14.84
CA SER A 123 9.79 -16.13 15.77
C SER A 123 9.13 -14.84 15.22
N ALA A 124 8.08 -14.35 15.90
CA ALA A 124 7.50 -13.05 15.60
C ALA A 124 8.54 -11.93 15.71
N LEU A 125 9.36 -11.97 16.77
CA LEU A 125 10.46 -11.04 16.97
C LEU A 125 11.47 -11.09 15.83
N ASP A 126 11.92 -12.27 15.43
CA ASP A 126 12.92 -12.41 14.36
C ASP A 126 12.36 -11.96 12.99
N ASN A 127 11.09 -12.25 12.70
CA ASN A 127 10.44 -11.77 11.47
C ASN A 127 10.43 -10.24 11.37
N VAL A 128 10.29 -9.53 12.50
CA VAL A 128 10.30 -8.06 12.53
C VAL A 128 11.72 -7.50 12.60
N THR A 129 12.63 -8.19 13.27
CA THR A 129 14.04 -7.77 13.43
C THR A 129 14.82 -7.86 12.11
N MET A 130 14.58 -8.89 11.33
CA MET A 130 15.37 -9.23 10.14
C MET A 130 15.50 -8.09 9.12
N PRO A 131 14.44 -7.36 8.71
CA PRO A 131 14.58 -6.24 7.78
C PRO A 131 15.52 -5.15 8.27
N MET A 132 15.55 -4.89 9.57
CA MET A 132 16.42 -3.87 10.19
C MET A 132 17.89 -4.28 10.19
N VAL A 133 18.14 -5.55 10.49
CA VAL A 133 19.51 -6.10 10.44
C VAL A 133 20.02 -6.10 9.00
N LEU A 134 19.20 -6.47 8.03
CA LEU A 134 19.55 -6.39 6.61
C LEU A 134 19.79 -4.96 6.13
N ALA A 135 19.14 -3.97 6.76
CA ALA A 135 19.39 -2.54 6.53
C ALA A 135 20.67 -2.03 7.22
N GLY A 136 21.38 -2.89 7.99
CA GLY A 136 22.64 -2.53 8.66
C GLY A 136 22.49 -2.10 10.12
N MET A 137 21.29 -2.19 10.71
CA MET A 137 21.09 -1.93 12.15
C MET A 137 21.75 -3.03 12.99
N SER A 138 22.27 -2.68 14.16
CA SER A 138 22.80 -3.69 15.08
C SER A 138 21.70 -4.66 15.53
N GLN A 139 22.05 -5.93 15.80
CA GLN A 139 21.09 -6.94 16.25
C GLN A 139 20.35 -6.50 17.53
N ALA A 140 21.05 -5.85 18.47
CA ALA A 140 20.48 -5.40 19.74
C ALA A 140 19.45 -4.26 19.50
N ASP A 141 19.83 -3.23 18.76
CA ASP A 141 18.93 -2.09 18.45
C ASP A 141 17.71 -2.54 17.65
N ALA A 142 17.91 -3.46 16.68
CA ALA A 142 16.84 -4.03 15.89
C ALA A 142 15.85 -4.84 16.73
N GLN A 143 16.35 -5.63 17.71
CA GLN A 143 15.48 -6.37 18.62
C GLN A 143 14.67 -5.44 19.52
N ASP A 144 15.30 -4.42 20.10
CA ASP A 144 14.60 -3.44 20.96
C ASP A 144 13.50 -2.71 20.19
N LYS A 145 13.79 -2.27 18.96
CA LYS A 145 12.80 -1.65 18.08
C LYS A 145 11.68 -2.62 17.72
N ALA A 146 12.01 -3.87 17.37
CA ALA A 146 11.03 -4.90 17.03
C ALA A 146 10.08 -5.22 18.20
N VAL A 147 10.59 -5.30 19.44
CA VAL A 147 9.75 -5.44 20.64
C VAL A 147 8.75 -4.29 20.74
N GLY A 148 9.22 -3.05 20.53
CA GLY A 148 8.35 -1.87 20.53
C GLY A 148 7.25 -1.95 19.46
N LEU A 149 7.58 -2.35 18.23
CA LEU A 149 6.63 -2.50 17.13
C LEU A 149 5.60 -3.62 17.41
N LEU A 150 6.04 -4.78 17.91
CA LEU A 150 5.15 -5.88 18.27
C LEU A 150 4.19 -5.51 19.40
N LYS A 151 4.63 -4.74 20.39
CA LYS A 151 3.76 -4.19 21.45
C LYS A 151 2.68 -3.26 20.85
N LYS A 152 3.04 -2.39 19.90
CA LYS A 152 2.10 -1.47 19.23
C LYS A 152 0.97 -2.19 18.50
N VAL A 153 1.25 -3.37 17.94
CA VAL A 153 0.23 -4.21 17.29
C VAL A 153 -0.42 -5.24 18.22
N GLY A 154 -0.18 -5.12 19.55
CA GLY A 154 -0.82 -5.97 20.58
C GLY A 154 -0.25 -7.39 20.66
N LEU A 155 1.03 -7.57 20.35
CA LEU A 155 1.72 -8.86 20.38
C LEU A 155 2.93 -8.91 21.34
N GLY A 156 2.93 -8.04 22.35
CA GLY A 156 4.04 -7.96 23.31
C GLY A 156 4.26 -9.24 24.15
N ASP A 157 3.23 -10.08 24.29
CA ASP A 157 3.26 -11.38 24.97
C ASP A 157 3.53 -12.56 24.03
N ARG A 158 3.73 -12.31 22.73
CA ARG A 158 3.89 -13.31 21.67
C ARG A 158 5.23 -13.24 20.93
N LEU A 159 6.21 -12.54 21.47
CA LEU A 159 7.48 -12.23 20.79
C LEU A 159 8.21 -13.47 20.26
N LEU A 160 8.24 -14.56 21.03
CA LEU A 160 8.96 -15.78 20.70
C LEU A 160 8.12 -16.83 19.97
N HIS A 161 6.81 -16.56 19.76
CA HIS A 161 5.95 -17.50 19.04
C HIS A 161 6.32 -17.53 17.56
N LYS A 162 6.32 -18.72 16.98
CA LYS A 162 6.48 -18.95 15.54
C LYS A 162 5.14 -18.76 14.82
N PRO A 163 5.12 -18.52 13.51
CA PRO A 163 3.89 -18.35 12.75
C PRO A 163 2.87 -19.49 12.96
N VAL A 164 3.30 -20.73 13.06
CA VAL A 164 2.43 -21.89 13.29
C VAL A 164 1.71 -21.85 14.65
N GLU A 165 2.22 -21.11 15.60
CA GLU A 165 1.66 -20.95 16.96
C GLU A 165 0.75 -19.69 17.08
N LEU A 166 0.58 -18.95 15.98
CA LEU A 166 -0.17 -17.72 15.93
C LEU A 166 -1.44 -17.87 15.07
N SER A 167 -2.54 -17.23 15.49
CA SER A 167 -3.73 -17.15 14.65
C SER A 167 -3.44 -16.31 13.38
N GLY A 168 -4.27 -16.44 12.34
CA GLY A 168 -4.12 -15.66 11.10
C GLY A 168 -4.05 -14.16 11.33
N GLY A 169 -4.90 -13.62 12.21
CA GLY A 169 -4.86 -12.20 12.58
C GLY A 169 -3.61 -11.81 13.36
N GLN A 170 -3.08 -12.71 14.21
CA GLN A 170 -1.81 -12.47 14.89
C GLN A 170 -0.66 -12.47 13.88
N GLN A 171 -0.65 -13.42 12.93
CA GLN A 171 0.34 -13.44 11.84
C GLN A 171 0.29 -12.15 11.00
N GLN A 172 -0.90 -11.67 10.67
CA GLN A 172 -1.05 -10.41 9.93
C GLN A 172 -0.54 -9.22 10.74
N ARG A 173 -0.79 -9.17 12.04
CA ARG A 173 -0.22 -8.13 12.92
C ARG A 173 1.30 -8.18 13.00
N VAL A 174 1.93 -9.37 12.96
CA VAL A 174 3.38 -9.50 12.80
C VAL A 174 3.82 -8.95 11.44
N ALA A 175 3.12 -9.24 10.35
CA ALA A 175 3.43 -8.70 9.03
C ALA A 175 3.31 -7.17 8.97
N VAL A 176 2.32 -6.58 9.67
CA VAL A 176 2.20 -5.12 9.84
C VAL A 176 3.40 -4.55 10.62
N ALA A 177 3.79 -5.16 11.74
CA ALA A 177 4.95 -4.73 12.50
C ALA A 177 6.25 -4.82 11.69
N ARG A 178 6.42 -5.89 10.91
CA ARG A 178 7.54 -6.06 9.97
C ARG A 178 7.58 -4.97 8.90
N ALA A 179 6.42 -4.61 8.34
CA ALA A 179 6.34 -3.56 7.34
C ALA A 179 6.80 -2.20 7.86
N LEU A 180 6.65 -1.94 9.15
CA LEU A 180 7.10 -0.70 9.83
C LEU A 180 8.57 -0.70 10.23
N ALA A 181 9.28 -1.82 10.12
CA ALA A 181 10.59 -2.04 10.74
C ALA A 181 11.62 -0.96 10.39
N ASN A 182 11.66 -0.52 9.14
CA ASN A 182 12.63 0.47 8.63
C ASN A 182 12.05 1.88 8.43
N ASP A 183 10.98 2.25 9.15
CA ASP A 183 10.30 3.55 9.04
C ASP A 183 10.00 3.93 7.58
N PRO A 184 9.21 3.11 6.86
CA PRO A 184 9.01 3.27 5.43
C PRO A 184 8.26 4.57 5.09
N ALA A 185 8.51 5.11 3.89
CA ALA A 185 7.77 6.24 3.36
C ALA A 185 6.33 5.85 2.97
N ILE A 186 6.13 4.57 2.56
CA ILE A 186 4.84 4.01 2.19
C ILE A 186 4.70 2.55 2.63
N ILE A 187 3.50 2.19 3.07
CA ILE A 187 3.06 0.81 3.25
C ILE A 187 2.20 0.40 2.05
N LEU A 188 2.58 -0.68 1.40
CA LEU A 188 1.81 -1.36 0.35
C LEU A 188 1.13 -2.59 0.96
N ALA A 189 -0.19 -2.60 1.04
CA ALA A 189 -0.97 -3.69 1.60
C ALA A 189 -1.85 -4.34 0.52
N ASP A 190 -1.46 -5.51 0.05
CA ASP A 190 -2.20 -6.27 -0.97
C ASP A 190 -3.16 -7.24 -0.27
N GLU A 191 -4.46 -6.93 -0.36
CA GLU A 191 -5.57 -7.66 0.28
C GLU A 191 -5.30 -8.05 1.74
N PRO A 192 -4.97 -7.08 2.63
CA PRO A 192 -4.46 -7.36 3.97
C PRO A 192 -5.48 -8.06 4.90
N THR A 193 -6.75 -8.12 4.51
CA THR A 193 -7.85 -8.77 5.24
C THR A 193 -8.39 -10.02 4.55
N GLY A 194 -7.90 -10.34 3.35
CA GLY A 194 -8.49 -11.37 2.48
C GLY A 194 -8.51 -12.79 3.06
N ASN A 195 -7.60 -13.11 3.98
CA ASN A 195 -7.52 -14.42 4.65
C ASN A 195 -7.96 -14.39 6.12
N LEU A 196 -8.68 -13.34 6.54
CA LEU A 196 -9.10 -13.15 7.92
C LEU A 196 -10.62 -13.21 8.06
N ASP A 197 -11.08 -13.66 9.23
CA ASP A 197 -12.48 -13.47 9.61
C ASP A 197 -12.81 -11.97 9.76
N LEU A 198 -14.09 -11.67 9.75
CA LEU A 198 -14.62 -10.31 9.72
C LEU A 198 -14.08 -9.43 10.87
N LYS A 199 -14.11 -9.94 12.10
CA LYS A 199 -13.70 -9.21 13.31
C LYS A 199 -12.19 -8.92 13.28
N THR A 200 -11.41 -9.94 12.96
CA THR A 200 -9.95 -9.83 12.87
C THR A 200 -9.53 -8.90 11.73
N GLY A 201 -10.24 -8.94 10.59
CA GLY A 201 -10.02 -8.00 9.49
C GLY A 201 -10.24 -6.54 9.91
N GLU A 202 -11.32 -6.26 10.65
CA GLU A 202 -11.58 -4.91 11.20
C GLU A 202 -10.48 -4.44 12.17
N GLU A 203 -9.92 -5.34 12.98
CA GLU A 203 -8.79 -4.99 13.86
C GLU A 203 -7.56 -4.57 13.05
N VAL A 204 -7.25 -5.28 11.96
CA VAL A 204 -6.13 -4.93 11.08
C VAL A 204 -6.37 -3.58 10.38
N ILE A 205 -7.59 -3.31 9.91
CA ILE A 205 -7.94 -2.01 9.31
C ILE A 205 -7.71 -0.88 10.31
N ARG A 206 -8.20 -1.02 11.55
CA ARG A 206 -8.00 -0.02 12.63
C ARG A 206 -6.52 0.19 12.95
N ILE A 207 -5.69 -0.86 12.89
CA ILE A 207 -4.23 -0.71 13.08
C ILE A 207 -3.65 0.14 11.94
N LEU A 208 -4.00 -0.13 10.68
CA LEU A 208 -3.51 0.64 9.53
C LEU A 208 -3.96 2.11 9.59
N GLU A 209 -5.23 2.37 9.95
CA GLU A 209 -5.76 3.72 10.16
C GLU A 209 -4.99 4.46 11.26
N LYS A 210 -4.79 3.80 12.40
CA LYS A 210 -4.00 4.36 13.51
C LYS A 210 -2.55 4.67 13.11
N LEU A 211 -1.92 3.81 12.31
CA LEU A 211 -0.57 4.05 11.80
C LEU A 211 -0.50 5.27 10.89
N LYS A 212 -1.50 5.48 10.05
CA LYS A 212 -1.62 6.69 9.22
C LYS A 212 -1.79 7.94 10.09
N ASP A 213 -2.71 7.91 11.06
CA ASP A 213 -3.08 9.09 11.86
C ASP A 213 -1.99 9.48 12.88
N GLU A 214 -1.40 8.51 13.59
CA GLU A 214 -0.43 8.76 14.66
C GLU A 214 1.02 8.85 14.17
N TYR A 215 1.37 8.12 13.11
CA TYR A 215 2.76 8.05 12.62
C TYR A 215 2.95 8.70 11.25
N HIS A 216 1.87 9.28 10.68
CA HIS A 216 1.87 9.93 9.36
C HIS A 216 2.43 9.02 8.26
N VAL A 217 2.23 7.71 8.38
CA VAL A 217 2.64 6.74 7.37
C VAL A 217 1.66 6.79 6.20
N THR A 218 2.18 6.85 4.99
CA THR A 218 1.37 6.72 3.79
C THR A 218 0.96 5.26 3.61
N VAL A 219 -0.33 5.00 3.35
CA VAL A 219 -0.84 3.64 3.17
C VAL A 219 -1.51 3.53 1.80
N LEU A 220 -1.10 2.57 1.01
CA LEU A 220 -1.76 2.20 -0.23
C LEU A 220 -2.24 0.76 -0.11
N THR A 221 -3.55 0.53 -0.23
CA THR A 221 -4.14 -0.81 -0.14
C THR A 221 -4.75 -1.22 -1.47
N ALA A 222 -4.55 -2.48 -1.87
CA ALA A 222 -5.38 -3.11 -2.89
C ALA A 222 -6.43 -3.98 -2.20
N THR A 223 -7.69 -3.79 -2.50
CA THR A 223 -8.77 -4.53 -1.84
C THR A 223 -10.01 -4.63 -2.71
N HIS A 224 -10.83 -5.62 -2.44
CA HIS A 224 -12.22 -5.69 -2.87
C HIS A 224 -13.21 -5.55 -1.68
N ASP A 225 -12.68 -5.39 -0.46
CA ASP A 225 -13.47 -5.24 0.76
C ASP A 225 -13.91 -3.78 0.95
N HIS A 226 -15.23 -3.54 0.89
CA HIS A 226 -15.82 -2.21 1.08
C HIS A 226 -15.57 -1.62 2.47
N LYS A 227 -15.24 -2.42 3.49
CA LYS A 227 -14.94 -1.94 4.83
C LYS A 227 -13.65 -1.13 4.89
N MET A 228 -12.67 -1.46 4.05
CA MET A 228 -11.42 -0.70 3.95
C MET A 228 -11.64 0.72 3.41
N LEU A 229 -12.75 0.96 2.69
CA LEU A 229 -13.07 2.30 2.18
C LEU A 229 -13.33 3.30 3.31
N ALA A 230 -13.85 2.83 4.45
CA ALA A 230 -14.13 3.70 5.59
C ALA A 230 -12.86 4.31 6.20
N ALA A 231 -11.72 3.62 6.11
CA ALA A 231 -10.42 4.10 6.58
C ALA A 231 -9.69 4.97 5.55
N SER A 232 -10.14 4.96 4.26
CA SER A 232 -9.44 5.62 3.17
C SER A 232 -9.79 7.09 3.04
N ASP A 233 -8.79 7.92 2.78
CA ASP A 233 -8.98 9.33 2.41
C ASP A 233 -9.47 9.43 0.96
N ARG A 234 -9.01 8.50 0.11
CA ARG A 234 -9.34 8.44 -1.31
C ARG A 234 -9.42 7.01 -1.81
N VAL A 235 -10.34 6.75 -2.75
CA VAL A 235 -10.54 5.46 -3.39
C VAL A 235 -10.32 5.58 -4.89
N VAL A 236 -9.47 4.71 -5.42
CA VAL A 236 -9.14 4.60 -6.84
C VAL A 236 -9.78 3.34 -7.39
N TYR A 237 -10.65 3.47 -8.40
CA TYR A 237 -11.29 2.34 -9.04
C TYR A 237 -10.49 1.93 -10.27
N LEU A 238 -10.03 0.67 -10.28
CA LEU A 238 -9.26 0.06 -11.37
C LEU A 238 -10.09 -1.02 -12.05
N SER A 239 -10.25 -0.94 -13.37
CA SER A 239 -10.88 -1.97 -14.20
C SER A 239 -10.10 -2.12 -15.51
N ASP A 240 -9.91 -3.37 -15.95
CA ASP A 240 -9.22 -3.70 -17.21
C ASP A 240 -7.87 -2.97 -17.41
N GLY A 241 -7.10 -2.84 -16.32
CA GLY A 241 -5.79 -2.18 -16.33
C GLY A 241 -5.82 -0.67 -16.45
N GLN A 242 -6.97 -0.02 -16.23
CA GLN A 242 -7.14 1.44 -16.29
C GLN A 242 -7.83 1.98 -15.04
N ILE A 243 -7.45 3.18 -14.60
CA ILE A 243 -8.20 3.91 -13.57
C ILE A 243 -9.46 4.47 -14.21
N THR A 244 -10.63 4.04 -13.73
CA THR A 244 -11.94 4.46 -14.23
C THR A 244 -12.49 5.65 -13.46
N SER A 245 -12.20 5.75 -12.16
CA SER A 245 -12.58 6.89 -11.34
C SER A 245 -11.72 6.98 -10.08
N ILE A 246 -11.63 8.18 -9.54
CA ILE A 246 -11.02 8.46 -8.23
C ILE A 246 -12.08 9.23 -7.43
N LYS A 247 -12.32 8.80 -6.19
CA LYS A 247 -13.29 9.43 -5.28
C LYS A 247 -12.64 9.77 -3.96
N ASN A 248 -12.86 10.96 -3.47
CA ASN A 248 -12.51 11.36 -2.11
C ASN A 248 -13.50 10.78 -1.09
N ARG A 249 -13.09 10.66 0.17
CA ARG A 249 -13.94 10.13 1.24
C ARG A 249 -15.31 10.82 1.32
N SER A 250 -15.37 12.14 1.10
CA SER A 250 -16.60 12.93 1.10
C SER A 250 -17.60 12.58 -0.02
N GLU A 251 -17.12 11.93 -1.09
CA GLU A 251 -17.91 11.51 -2.27
C GLU A 251 -18.35 10.05 -2.17
N LEU A 252 -17.90 9.34 -1.13
CA LEU A 252 -18.22 7.94 -0.91
C LEU A 252 -19.50 7.86 -0.07
N ASP A 253 -20.57 7.33 -0.65
CA ASP A 253 -21.81 7.00 0.06
C ASP A 253 -21.59 5.67 0.85
N ILE A 254 -20.74 5.73 1.87
CA ILE A 254 -20.46 4.58 2.73
C ILE A 254 -21.58 4.51 3.76
N LYS A 255 -22.61 3.72 3.49
CA LYS A 255 -23.52 3.26 4.53
C LYS A 255 -22.71 2.34 5.44
N ILE A 256 -22.21 2.86 6.53
CA ILE A 256 -21.71 2.05 7.65
C ILE A 256 -22.94 1.29 8.14
N GLY A 257 -23.09 0.05 7.68
CA GLY A 257 -24.13 -0.84 8.16
C GLY A 257 -23.87 -1.08 9.65
N HIS A 258 -24.63 -0.41 10.50
CA HIS A 258 -24.96 -0.95 11.80
C HIS A 258 -25.63 -2.29 11.49
N ILE A 259 -24.93 -3.40 11.74
CA ILE A 259 -25.61 -4.67 11.93
C ILE A 259 -26.34 -4.49 13.24
N GLY A 260 -27.62 -4.09 13.10
CA GLY A 260 -28.54 -3.89 14.18
C GLY A 260 -28.69 -5.17 14.98
N GLU A 261 -28.73 -5.00 16.26
CA GLU A 261 -29.49 -5.80 17.17
C GLU A 261 -30.86 -6.13 16.54
N GLU A 262 -31.02 -7.36 16.07
CA GLU A 262 -32.34 -7.96 15.93
C GLU A 262 -32.45 -9.07 16.95
N HIS A 263 -33.49 -8.96 17.74
CA HIS A 263 -33.99 -9.69 18.91
C HIS A 263 -33.89 -11.22 18.82
#